data_536a6977845efbee2d24153eb26c1a48
#
_entry.id   536a6977845efbee2d24153eb26c1a48
#
_cell.length_a   1.000
_cell.length_b   1.000
_cell.length_c   1.000
_cell.angle_alpha   90.00
_cell.angle_beta   90.00
_cell.angle_gamma   90.00
#
_symmetry.space_group_name_H-M   'P 1'
#
loop_
_entity.id
_entity.type
_entity.pdbx_description
1 polymer ?
#
loop_
_entity_poly.entity_id
_entity_poly.type
_entity_poly.pdbx_seq_one_letter_code
_entity_poly.pdbx_strand_id
1 'polypeptide(L)'
;MEDFKSIFDGDGKFYQNVDQAFGGGDYADNHTLRDPHYVEDNGRKYLVFESNTGTETGYQGEESLYNRSYYEGSKVFFEAEKNKLLSGPKKSLATLANGSLGIIELNDDYTLKTVMKPLIASNTVTDEIERANVFEMNGKWYLFTDSRGSKMTIDGIGANDVYMLGYVADSLTGPYKPLNGSGLVLHMNLDPNDLTWTYSHFAIPQAEGNNVVITSYMTNRGLYAEQHSTFAPSFLVNIKGPKTSVVKDSVLEQGQLTVK
;
A
#
# COMPACT_ATOMS: atom_id res chain seq x y z
N MET A 1 -15.02 29.50 -11.49
CA MET A 1 -14.86 28.23 -10.74
C MET A 1 -14.97 27.14 -11.80
N GLU A 2 -13.91 26.37 -12.01
CA GLU A 2 -14.00 25.21 -12.88
C GLU A 2 -14.91 24.18 -12.19
N ASP A 3 -15.80 23.55 -12.96
CA ASP A 3 -16.65 22.49 -12.45
C ASP A 3 -15.79 21.25 -12.19
N PHE A 4 -15.54 20.94 -10.93
CA PHE A 4 -14.92 19.67 -10.55
C PHE A 4 -15.87 18.53 -10.88
N LYS A 5 -15.39 17.55 -11.65
CA LYS A 5 -16.11 16.30 -11.91
C LYS A 5 -15.45 15.19 -11.13
N SER A 6 -16.24 14.43 -10.38
CA SER A 6 -15.78 13.18 -9.83
C SER A 6 -15.45 12.20 -10.96
N ILE A 7 -14.32 11.52 -10.85
CA ILE A 7 -13.95 10.45 -11.79
C ILE A 7 -14.58 9.13 -11.35
N PHE A 8 -14.59 8.86 -10.03
CA PHE A 8 -15.07 7.62 -9.44
C PHE A 8 -15.42 7.81 -7.96
N ASP A 9 -16.56 7.29 -7.53
CA ASP A 9 -17.10 7.45 -6.16
C ASP A 9 -17.30 6.10 -5.45
N GLY A 10 -16.65 5.03 -5.95
CA GLY A 10 -16.90 3.66 -5.51
C GLY A 10 -18.12 3.05 -6.18
N ASP A 11 -18.03 1.76 -6.55
CA ASP A 11 -19.12 1.06 -7.23
C ASP A 11 -20.00 0.24 -6.25
N GLY A 12 -19.64 0.21 -4.99
CA GLY A 12 -20.30 -0.58 -3.95
C GLY A 12 -20.04 -2.08 -4.06
N LYS A 13 -19.36 -2.53 -5.11
CA LYS A 13 -19.08 -3.95 -5.41
C LYS A 13 -17.61 -4.29 -5.21
N PHE A 14 -16.75 -3.78 -6.06
CA PHE A 14 -15.31 -3.95 -5.90
C PHE A 14 -14.75 -3.02 -4.83
N TYR A 15 -15.29 -1.81 -4.78
CA TYR A 15 -14.88 -0.75 -3.84
C TYR A 15 -16.07 -0.20 -3.08
N GLN A 16 -15.87 0.10 -1.82
CA GLN A 16 -16.89 0.81 -1.05
C GLN A 16 -17.26 2.12 -1.73
N ASN A 17 -18.56 2.42 -1.70
CA ASN A 17 -19.08 3.75 -2.00
C ASN A 17 -19.32 4.53 -0.70
N VAL A 18 -19.73 5.79 -0.84
CA VAL A 18 -19.97 6.70 0.30
C VAL A 18 -20.98 6.13 1.29
N ASP A 19 -22.07 5.55 0.83
CA ASP A 19 -23.12 4.99 1.70
C ASP A 19 -22.61 3.81 2.52
N GLN A 20 -21.77 2.97 1.93
CA GLN A 20 -21.15 1.84 2.62
C GLN A 20 -20.09 2.31 3.63
N ALA A 21 -19.28 3.32 3.28
CA ALA A 21 -18.27 3.87 4.17
C ALA A 21 -18.88 4.50 5.42
N PHE A 22 -20.02 5.16 5.31
CA PHE A 22 -20.70 5.79 6.45
C PHE A 22 -21.75 4.92 7.12
N GLY A 23 -22.17 3.82 6.52
CA GLY A 23 -23.25 2.98 7.00
C GLY A 23 -22.83 1.76 7.81
N GLY A 24 -21.55 1.41 7.85
CA GLY A 24 -21.01 0.21 8.50
C GLY A 24 -20.16 0.51 9.72
N GLY A 25 -19.83 -0.54 10.48
CA GLY A 25 -18.80 -0.45 11.51
C GLY A 25 -17.41 -0.47 10.87
N ASP A 26 -16.55 0.44 11.29
CA ASP A 26 -15.18 0.52 10.83
C ASP A 26 -14.23 -0.22 11.76
N TYR A 27 -13.14 -0.76 11.22
CA TYR A 27 -12.02 -1.15 12.06
C TYR A 27 -11.23 0.09 12.48
N ALA A 28 -10.78 0.89 11.53
CA ALA A 28 -9.97 2.07 11.80
C ALA A 28 -10.14 3.22 10.78
N ASP A 29 -10.43 2.97 9.53
CA ASP A 29 -10.56 3.98 8.49
C ASP A 29 -11.34 3.42 7.29
N ASN A 30 -12.47 4.02 6.95
CA ASN A 30 -13.31 3.63 5.81
C ASN A 30 -13.53 4.80 4.85
N HIS A 31 -12.63 5.76 4.79
CA HIS A 31 -12.81 6.96 3.96
C HIS A 31 -11.87 6.96 2.77
N THR A 32 -11.76 5.85 2.09
CA THR A 32 -10.76 5.69 1.07
C THR A 32 -11.36 5.80 -0.33
N LEU A 33 -10.73 6.35 -1.17
CA LEU A 33 -10.60 6.63 -2.58
C LEU A 33 -9.64 7.83 -2.66
N ARG A 34 -8.40 7.62 -2.23
CA ARG A 34 -7.38 8.67 -2.12
C ARG A 34 -6.04 8.19 -2.69
N ASP A 35 -5.03 9.01 -2.59
CA ASP A 35 -3.65 8.73 -3.01
C ASP A 35 -3.55 8.23 -4.47
N PRO A 36 -4.15 8.94 -5.44
CA PRO A 36 -4.18 8.47 -6.81
C PRO A 36 -2.78 8.46 -7.43
N HIS A 37 -2.44 7.35 -8.08
CA HIS A 37 -1.22 7.16 -8.84
C HIS A 37 -1.57 6.88 -10.31
N TYR A 38 -1.23 7.81 -11.19
CA TYR A 38 -1.46 7.65 -12.63
C TYR A 38 -0.38 6.78 -13.25
N VAL A 39 -0.78 5.85 -14.12
CA VAL A 39 0.12 4.97 -14.86
C VAL A 39 -0.43 4.67 -16.23
N GLU A 40 0.47 4.55 -17.22
CA GLU A 40 0.14 4.10 -18.57
C GLU A 40 0.76 2.73 -18.86
N ASP A 41 0.00 1.89 -19.54
CA ASP A 41 0.47 0.61 -20.06
C ASP A 41 -0.10 0.37 -21.46
N ASN A 42 0.77 0.18 -22.45
CA ASN A 42 0.39 -0.09 -23.85
C ASN A 42 -0.64 0.92 -24.42
N GLY A 43 -0.47 2.20 -24.10
CA GLY A 43 -1.36 3.29 -24.55
C GLY A 43 -2.70 3.35 -23.81
N ARG A 44 -2.91 2.53 -22.79
CA ARG A 44 -4.07 2.59 -21.91
C ARG A 44 -3.71 3.35 -20.64
N LYS A 45 -4.67 4.12 -20.12
CA LYS A 45 -4.50 4.99 -18.97
C LYS A 45 -5.20 4.38 -17.76
N TYR A 46 -4.50 4.39 -16.63
CA TYR A 46 -5.01 3.83 -15.39
C TYR A 46 -4.80 4.78 -14.23
N LEU A 47 -5.68 4.69 -13.24
CA LEU A 47 -5.50 5.28 -11.92
C LEU A 47 -5.49 4.16 -10.90
N VAL A 48 -4.39 4.06 -10.16
CA VAL A 48 -4.26 3.19 -8.99
C VAL A 48 -4.47 4.04 -7.75
N PHE A 49 -5.19 3.56 -6.77
CA PHE A 49 -5.58 4.37 -5.62
C PHE A 49 -5.80 3.52 -4.37
N GLU A 50 -5.69 4.14 -3.22
CA GLU A 50 -6.11 3.55 -1.96
C GLU A 50 -7.62 3.43 -1.90
N SER A 51 -8.12 2.31 -1.38
CA SER A 51 -9.55 1.99 -1.32
C SER A 51 -9.87 1.02 -0.18
N ASN A 52 -11.15 0.87 0.08
CA ASN A 52 -11.70 -0.23 0.86
C ASN A 52 -12.55 -1.13 -0.04
N THR A 53 -12.55 -2.43 0.23
CA THR A 53 -13.26 -3.41 -0.60
C THR A 53 -14.78 -3.31 -0.44
N GLY A 54 -15.50 -3.44 -1.57
CA GLY A 54 -16.95 -3.50 -1.60
C GLY A 54 -17.50 -4.92 -1.39
N THR A 55 -18.78 -5.13 -1.72
CA THR A 55 -19.53 -6.36 -1.41
C THR A 55 -19.02 -7.62 -2.13
N GLU A 56 -18.40 -7.49 -3.30
CA GLU A 56 -17.87 -8.64 -4.06
C GLU A 56 -16.43 -9.01 -3.68
N THR A 57 -15.69 -8.11 -3.04
CA THR A 57 -14.27 -8.29 -2.71
C THR A 57 -13.97 -8.11 -1.23
N GLY A 58 -14.96 -7.70 -0.43
CA GLY A 58 -14.89 -7.57 1.02
C GLY A 58 -14.92 -8.89 1.77
N TYR A 59 -15.20 -8.82 3.06
CA TYR A 59 -15.35 -9.99 3.91
C TYR A 59 -16.48 -10.90 3.42
N GLN A 60 -16.17 -12.16 3.16
CA GLN A 60 -17.09 -13.15 2.58
C GLN A 60 -17.55 -14.23 3.60
N GLY A 61 -17.52 -13.89 4.89
CA GLY A 61 -17.86 -14.82 5.96
C GLY A 61 -16.63 -15.34 6.70
N GLU A 62 -16.83 -16.13 7.75
CA GLU A 62 -15.73 -16.59 8.63
C GLU A 62 -14.66 -17.39 7.84
N GLU A 63 -15.05 -18.10 6.80
CA GLU A 63 -14.12 -18.82 5.92
C GLU A 63 -13.08 -17.91 5.26
N SER A 64 -13.40 -16.63 5.05
CA SER A 64 -12.47 -15.68 4.46
C SER A 64 -11.27 -15.39 5.38
N LEU A 65 -11.41 -15.55 6.70
CA LEU A 65 -10.31 -15.44 7.67
C LEU A 65 -9.21 -16.47 7.43
N TYR A 66 -9.53 -17.55 6.73
CA TYR A 66 -8.61 -18.64 6.41
C TYR A 66 -8.16 -18.62 4.95
N ASN A 67 -8.70 -17.69 4.16
CA ASN A 67 -8.40 -17.66 2.73
C ASN A 67 -7.02 -17.05 2.48
N ARG A 68 -6.12 -17.87 1.96
CA ARG A 68 -4.74 -17.47 1.69
C ARG A 68 -4.63 -16.25 0.76
N SER A 69 -5.56 -16.07 -0.16
CA SER A 69 -5.54 -14.94 -1.10
C SER A 69 -5.67 -13.58 -0.41
N TYR A 70 -6.28 -13.53 0.77
CA TYR A 70 -6.37 -12.29 1.55
C TYR A 70 -5.10 -11.93 2.31
N TYR A 71 -4.29 -12.95 2.66
CA TYR A 71 -3.08 -12.74 3.46
C TYR A 71 -1.82 -12.56 2.62
N GLU A 72 -1.87 -12.95 1.34
CA GLU A 72 -0.70 -12.94 0.48
C GLU A 72 0.50 -13.76 1.04
N GLY A 73 1.63 -13.73 0.38
CA GLY A 73 2.86 -14.29 0.90
C GLY A 73 3.09 -15.79 0.69
N SER A 74 4.14 -16.27 1.32
CA SER A 74 4.48 -17.70 1.35
C SER A 74 3.53 -18.49 2.24
N LYS A 75 3.49 -19.82 2.07
CA LYS A 75 2.69 -20.68 2.96
C LYS A 75 3.07 -20.52 4.43
N VAL A 76 4.36 -20.40 4.72
CA VAL A 76 4.86 -20.25 6.11
C VAL A 76 4.38 -18.92 6.69
N PHE A 77 4.47 -17.84 5.93
CA PHE A 77 3.96 -16.53 6.35
C PHE A 77 2.45 -16.58 6.57
N PHE A 78 1.69 -17.12 5.61
CA PHE A 78 0.23 -17.26 5.73
C PHE A 78 -0.17 -18.02 7.01
N GLU A 79 0.43 -19.16 7.29
CA GLU A 79 0.12 -19.97 8.48
C GLU A 79 0.46 -19.22 9.78
N ALA A 80 1.58 -18.49 9.80
CA ALA A 80 1.96 -17.69 10.96
C ALA A 80 0.98 -16.56 11.23
N GLU A 81 0.61 -15.79 10.20
CA GLU A 81 -0.32 -14.66 10.32
C GLU A 81 -1.74 -15.13 10.67
N LYS A 82 -2.21 -16.20 10.02
CA LYS A 82 -3.49 -16.83 10.34
C LYS A 82 -3.55 -17.24 11.83
N ASN A 83 -2.52 -17.90 12.33
CA ASN A 83 -2.48 -18.33 13.73
C ASN A 83 -2.48 -17.16 14.71
N LYS A 84 -1.75 -16.08 14.41
CA LYS A 84 -1.77 -14.86 15.21
C LYS A 84 -3.19 -14.27 15.27
N LEU A 85 -3.83 -14.09 14.10
CA LEU A 85 -5.18 -13.55 14.02
C LEU A 85 -6.18 -14.41 14.80
N LEU A 86 -6.17 -15.72 14.59
CA LEU A 86 -7.15 -16.64 15.19
C LEU A 86 -6.98 -16.81 16.70
N SER A 87 -5.78 -16.60 17.25
CA SER A 87 -5.49 -16.67 18.67
C SER A 87 -5.57 -15.30 19.38
N GLY A 88 -5.60 -14.22 18.61
CA GLY A 88 -5.55 -12.86 19.13
C GLY A 88 -6.92 -12.27 19.49
N PRO A 89 -6.96 -11.24 20.36
CA PRO A 89 -8.19 -10.58 20.75
C PRO A 89 -8.81 -9.75 19.61
N LYS A 90 -8.05 -9.43 18.56
CA LYS A 90 -8.55 -8.69 17.40
C LYS A 90 -9.31 -9.56 16.37
N LYS A 91 -9.43 -10.87 16.59
CA LYS A 91 -10.15 -11.77 15.67
C LYS A 91 -11.55 -11.25 15.32
N SER A 92 -12.29 -10.78 16.31
CA SER A 92 -13.65 -10.26 16.11
C SER A 92 -13.71 -8.96 15.30
N LEU A 93 -12.62 -8.19 15.30
CA LEU A 93 -12.52 -6.93 14.55
C LEU A 93 -11.99 -7.14 13.13
N ALA A 94 -11.37 -8.28 12.85
CA ALA A 94 -10.75 -8.55 11.57
C ALA A 94 -11.76 -8.53 10.40
N THR A 95 -13.01 -8.83 10.66
CA THR A 95 -14.08 -8.77 9.64
C THR A 95 -14.35 -7.36 9.10
N LEU A 96 -13.93 -6.35 9.86
CA LEU A 96 -14.12 -4.94 9.51
C LEU A 96 -12.93 -4.39 8.71
N ALA A 97 -11.74 -5.02 8.82
CA ALA A 97 -10.56 -4.57 8.11
C ALA A 97 -10.62 -5.00 6.63
N ASN A 98 -10.63 -4.03 5.73
CA ASN A 98 -10.89 -4.24 4.30
C ASN A 98 -10.09 -3.31 3.38
N GLY A 99 -8.90 -2.88 3.80
CA GLY A 99 -8.01 -2.07 2.98
C GLY A 99 -7.65 -2.74 1.65
N SER A 100 -7.56 -1.97 0.59
CA SER A 100 -7.21 -2.45 -0.75
C SER A 100 -6.51 -1.39 -1.60
N LEU A 101 -5.77 -1.83 -2.61
CA LEU A 101 -5.31 -0.97 -3.69
C LEU A 101 -6.16 -1.21 -4.93
N GLY A 102 -6.91 -0.19 -5.28
CA GLY A 102 -7.82 -0.21 -6.42
C GLY A 102 -7.14 0.19 -7.71
N ILE A 103 -7.79 -0.13 -8.82
CA ILE A 103 -7.43 0.28 -10.17
C ILE A 103 -8.66 0.52 -11.02
N ILE A 104 -8.66 1.62 -11.75
CA ILE A 104 -9.64 1.90 -12.82
C ILE A 104 -8.92 2.21 -14.11
N GLU A 105 -9.55 1.89 -15.23
CA GLU A 105 -9.12 2.34 -16.56
C GLU A 105 -9.85 3.63 -16.92
N LEU A 106 -9.12 4.56 -17.52
CA LEU A 106 -9.63 5.85 -17.99
C LEU A 106 -9.73 5.90 -19.50
N ASN A 107 -10.67 6.70 -19.99
CA ASN A 107 -10.75 7.13 -21.37
C ASN A 107 -9.64 8.15 -21.69
N ASP A 108 -9.50 8.53 -22.96
CA ASP A 108 -8.52 9.52 -23.41
C ASP A 108 -8.75 10.91 -22.81
N ASP A 109 -9.98 11.25 -22.47
CA ASP A 109 -10.38 12.47 -21.79
C ASP A 109 -10.33 12.37 -20.26
N TYR A 110 -9.70 11.32 -19.72
CA TYR A 110 -9.55 11.02 -18.28
C TYR A 110 -10.86 10.76 -17.53
N THR A 111 -11.96 10.51 -18.22
CA THR A 111 -13.18 10.01 -17.59
C THR A 111 -13.08 8.51 -17.31
N LEU A 112 -13.89 8.00 -16.39
CA LEU A 112 -13.95 6.57 -16.06
C LEU A 112 -14.34 5.75 -17.31
N LYS A 113 -13.54 4.74 -17.62
CA LYS A 113 -13.84 3.75 -18.67
C LYS A 113 -14.28 2.42 -18.08
N THR A 114 -13.52 1.88 -17.13
CA THR A 114 -13.78 0.56 -16.55
C THR A 114 -13.36 0.50 -15.09
N VAL A 115 -14.24 0.02 -14.23
CA VAL A 115 -13.90 -0.37 -12.86
C VAL A 115 -13.34 -1.79 -12.89
N MET A 116 -12.18 -2.00 -12.28
CA MET A 116 -11.50 -3.29 -12.26
C MET A 116 -11.43 -3.81 -10.82
N LYS A 117 -11.15 -5.10 -10.66
CA LYS A 117 -10.92 -5.69 -9.32
C LYS A 117 -9.67 -5.08 -8.68
N PRO A 118 -9.63 -4.97 -7.34
CA PRO A 118 -8.43 -4.52 -6.64
C PRO A 118 -7.18 -5.29 -7.07
N LEU A 119 -6.06 -4.58 -7.18
CA LEU A 119 -4.75 -5.18 -7.41
C LEU A 119 -4.31 -6.01 -6.21
N ILE A 120 -4.59 -5.50 -5.02
CA ILE A 120 -4.35 -6.14 -3.72
C ILE A 120 -5.56 -5.86 -2.83
N ALA A 121 -6.00 -6.88 -2.11
CA ALA A 121 -6.98 -6.77 -1.03
C ALA A 121 -6.37 -7.37 0.24
N SER A 122 -6.33 -6.58 1.29
CA SER A 122 -5.79 -6.96 2.60
C SER A 122 -6.89 -7.23 3.62
N ASN A 123 -8.04 -7.73 3.13
CA ASN A 123 -9.19 -8.07 3.95
C ASN A 123 -8.78 -8.91 5.15
N THR A 124 -9.33 -8.60 6.30
CA THR A 124 -9.08 -9.24 7.59
C THR A 124 -7.67 -9.03 8.17
N VAL A 125 -6.76 -8.41 7.44
CA VAL A 125 -5.35 -8.21 7.85
C VAL A 125 -5.08 -6.76 8.20
N THR A 126 -5.44 -5.83 7.33
CA THR A 126 -5.31 -4.40 7.58
C THR A 126 -6.45 -3.62 6.94
N ASP A 127 -6.84 -2.55 7.59
CA ASP A 127 -7.89 -1.66 7.12
C ASP A 127 -7.37 -0.60 6.15
N GLU A 128 -6.07 -0.37 6.15
CA GLU A 128 -5.41 0.66 5.35
C GLU A 128 -4.14 0.12 4.70
N ILE A 129 -4.08 0.23 3.37
CA ILE A 129 -2.85 0.13 2.58
C ILE A 129 -2.82 1.33 1.65
N GLU A 130 -1.89 2.25 1.88
CA GLU A 130 -1.89 3.56 1.26
C GLU A 130 -0.64 3.85 0.43
N ARG A 131 -0.60 4.99 -0.23
CA ARG A 131 0.56 5.44 -1.01
C ARG A 131 0.92 4.50 -2.16
N ALA A 132 -0.07 4.10 -2.94
CA ALA A 132 0.16 3.26 -4.12
C ALA A 132 1.25 3.84 -5.02
N ASN A 133 2.26 3.03 -5.31
CA ASN A 133 3.38 3.38 -6.17
C ASN A 133 3.64 2.23 -7.13
N VAL A 134 3.29 2.41 -8.39
CA VAL A 134 3.34 1.37 -9.42
C VAL A 134 4.25 1.80 -10.54
N PHE A 135 5.16 0.92 -10.97
CA PHE A 135 6.05 1.16 -12.12
C PHE A 135 6.49 -0.14 -12.77
N GLU A 136 6.90 -0.04 -14.03
CA GLU A 136 7.58 -1.11 -14.73
C GLU A 136 9.10 -0.96 -14.58
N MET A 137 9.79 -2.07 -14.35
CA MET A 137 11.24 -2.15 -14.36
C MET A 137 11.67 -3.55 -14.84
N ASN A 138 12.52 -3.61 -15.85
CA ASN A 138 13.06 -4.86 -16.43
C ASN A 138 11.98 -5.87 -16.85
N GLY A 139 10.88 -5.40 -17.44
CA GLY A 139 9.78 -6.22 -17.95
C GLY A 139 8.91 -6.83 -16.87
N LYS A 140 8.94 -6.26 -15.66
CA LYS A 140 8.06 -6.61 -14.54
C LYS A 140 7.40 -5.37 -13.97
N TRP A 141 6.19 -5.54 -13.49
CA TRP A 141 5.45 -4.53 -12.78
C TRP A 141 5.68 -4.68 -11.27
N TYR A 142 6.05 -3.59 -10.64
CA TYR A 142 6.24 -3.51 -9.19
C TYR A 142 5.19 -2.60 -8.59
N LEU A 143 4.67 -2.97 -7.44
CA LEU A 143 3.73 -2.20 -6.66
C LEU A 143 4.25 -2.10 -5.23
N PHE A 144 4.41 -0.87 -4.75
CA PHE A 144 4.77 -0.59 -3.36
C PHE A 144 3.67 0.20 -2.68
N THR A 145 3.53 0.03 -1.38
CA THR A 145 2.51 0.67 -0.56
C THR A 145 2.97 0.73 0.89
N ASP A 146 2.40 1.63 1.67
CA ASP A 146 2.64 1.72 3.11
C ASP A 146 1.40 1.27 3.90
N SER A 147 1.64 0.79 5.12
CA SER A 147 0.60 0.52 6.11
C SER A 147 1.10 0.84 7.51
N ARG A 148 0.20 1.26 8.40
CA ARG A 148 0.49 1.51 9.81
C ARG A 148 0.04 0.36 10.68
N GLY A 149 0.79 0.08 11.75
CA GLY A 149 0.45 -0.96 12.70
C GLY A 149 -0.89 -0.73 13.40
N SER A 150 -1.29 0.54 13.63
CA SER A 150 -2.60 0.89 14.20
C SER A 150 -3.79 0.44 13.36
N LYS A 151 -3.58 0.19 12.08
CA LYS A 151 -4.61 -0.24 11.11
C LYS A 151 -4.62 -1.76 10.90
N MET A 152 -3.69 -2.47 11.53
CA MET A 152 -3.55 -3.92 11.39
C MET A 152 -4.31 -4.68 12.46
N THR A 153 -4.84 -5.82 12.10
CA THR A 153 -5.61 -6.71 12.98
C THR A 153 -4.73 -7.66 13.78
N ILE A 154 -3.44 -7.72 13.49
CA ILE A 154 -2.50 -8.66 14.12
C ILE A 154 -2.01 -8.10 15.43
N ASP A 155 -2.10 -8.91 16.49
CA ASP A 155 -1.60 -8.54 17.81
C ASP A 155 -0.06 -8.53 17.86
N GLY A 156 0.47 -7.68 18.75
CA GLY A 156 1.91 -7.54 18.95
C GLY A 156 2.59 -6.63 17.93
N ILE A 157 1.84 -6.02 17.02
CA ILE A 157 2.33 -4.95 16.14
C ILE A 157 2.14 -3.61 16.85
N GLY A 158 3.19 -2.81 16.93
CA GLY A 158 3.13 -1.47 17.54
C GLY A 158 2.25 -0.54 16.71
N ALA A 159 1.40 0.24 17.38
CA ALA A 159 0.48 1.16 16.68
C ALA A 159 1.22 2.20 15.81
N ASN A 160 2.44 2.56 16.20
CA ASN A 160 3.27 3.54 15.50
C ASN A 160 4.21 2.92 14.46
N ASP A 161 4.22 1.60 14.35
CA ASP A 161 5.04 0.91 13.35
C ASP A 161 4.57 1.28 11.94
N VAL A 162 5.54 1.44 11.04
CA VAL A 162 5.29 1.70 9.62
C VAL A 162 5.90 0.58 8.81
N TYR A 163 5.14 0.07 7.87
CA TYR A 163 5.54 -0.99 6.96
C TYR A 163 5.48 -0.49 5.52
N MET A 164 6.60 -0.58 4.79
CA MET A 164 6.58 -0.50 3.34
C MET A 164 6.47 -1.92 2.80
N LEU A 165 5.41 -2.18 2.06
CA LEU A 165 5.13 -3.46 1.43
C LEU A 165 5.43 -3.38 -0.07
N GLY A 166 5.87 -4.48 -0.66
CA GLY A 166 6.20 -4.54 -2.09
C GLY A 166 5.76 -5.85 -2.73
N TYR A 167 5.33 -5.73 -3.98
CA TYR A 167 4.77 -6.82 -4.77
C TYR A 167 5.28 -6.76 -6.20
N VAL A 168 5.24 -7.89 -6.91
CA VAL A 168 5.69 -8.00 -8.30
C VAL A 168 4.70 -8.80 -9.13
N ALA A 169 4.49 -8.39 -10.38
CA ALA A 169 3.63 -9.07 -11.35
C ALA A 169 4.24 -9.06 -12.75
N ASP A 170 3.68 -9.88 -13.64
CA ASP A 170 4.02 -9.90 -15.07
C ASP A 170 3.24 -8.86 -15.89
N SER A 171 2.17 -8.30 -15.31
CA SER A 171 1.36 -7.24 -15.93
C SER A 171 0.92 -6.22 -14.88
N LEU A 172 0.60 -4.99 -15.33
CA LEU A 172 0.07 -3.93 -14.48
C LEU A 172 -1.15 -4.37 -13.66
N THR A 173 -2.00 -5.17 -14.24
CA THR A 173 -3.26 -5.64 -13.61
C THR A 173 -3.09 -6.91 -12.77
N GLY A 174 -1.85 -7.36 -12.56
CA GLY A 174 -1.53 -8.51 -11.74
C GLY A 174 -1.65 -9.87 -12.45
N PRO A 175 -1.76 -10.99 -11.73
CA PRO A 175 -1.80 -11.07 -10.26
C PRO A 175 -0.45 -10.72 -9.61
N TYR A 176 -0.50 -9.89 -8.61
CA TYR A 176 0.69 -9.50 -7.83
C TYR A 176 1.08 -10.58 -6.82
N LYS A 177 2.39 -10.79 -6.67
CA LYS A 177 2.98 -11.70 -5.68
C LYS A 177 3.86 -10.91 -4.73
N PRO A 178 3.82 -11.18 -3.43
CA PRO A 178 4.59 -10.43 -2.45
C PRO A 178 6.11 -10.66 -2.64
N LEU A 179 6.86 -9.58 -2.59
CA LEU A 179 8.31 -9.62 -2.46
C LEU A 179 8.69 -10.19 -1.09
N ASN A 180 9.87 -10.78 -0.99
CA ASN A 180 10.40 -11.38 0.25
C ASN A 180 9.53 -12.49 0.86
N GLY A 181 8.49 -12.93 0.16
CA GLY A 181 7.54 -13.95 0.61
C GLY A 181 6.42 -13.43 1.52
N SER A 182 6.60 -12.27 2.14
CA SER A 182 5.62 -11.62 3.02
C SER A 182 5.10 -10.27 2.49
N GLY A 183 5.74 -9.74 1.46
CA GLY A 183 5.54 -8.37 1.02
C GLY A 183 6.38 -7.34 1.79
N LEU A 184 6.92 -7.68 2.95
CA LEU A 184 7.67 -6.73 3.77
C LEU A 184 9.00 -6.32 3.09
N VAL A 185 9.14 -5.03 2.82
CA VAL A 185 10.36 -4.42 2.26
C VAL A 185 11.10 -3.63 3.32
N LEU A 186 10.40 -2.76 4.03
CA LEU A 186 10.95 -1.96 5.13
C LEU A 186 10.00 -1.98 6.32
N HIS A 187 10.57 -1.96 7.51
CA HIS A 187 9.84 -1.83 8.78
C HIS A 187 10.53 -0.78 9.63
N MET A 188 9.74 0.15 10.14
CA MET A 188 10.18 1.15 11.08
C MET A 188 9.33 1.08 12.34
N ASN A 189 9.98 1.04 13.50
CA ASN A 189 9.34 0.98 14.82
C ASN A 189 9.81 2.11 15.75
N LEU A 190 10.16 3.26 15.18
CA LEU A 190 10.59 4.43 15.94
C LEU A 190 9.40 5.09 16.64
N ASP A 191 9.67 5.78 17.75
CA ASP A 191 8.70 6.66 18.38
C ASP A 191 8.33 7.79 17.39
N PRO A 192 7.04 8.12 17.20
CA PRO A 192 6.62 9.22 16.33
C PRO A 192 7.21 10.59 16.70
N ASN A 193 7.73 10.75 17.93
CA ASN A 193 8.44 11.95 18.34
C ASN A 193 9.94 11.92 18.02
N ASP A 194 10.47 10.80 17.55
CA ASP A 194 11.84 10.70 17.07
C ASP A 194 12.01 11.57 15.81
N LEU A 195 13.10 12.35 15.77
CA LEU A 195 13.38 13.24 14.63
C LEU A 195 13.61 12.47 13.32
N THR A 196 13.99 11.21 13.42
CA THR A 196 14.25 10.34 12.27
C THR A 196 13.02 9.51 11.87
N TRP A 197 11.87 9.69 12.54
CA TRP A 197 10.63 9.02 12.15
C TRP A 197 10.19 9.47 10.77
N THR A 198 9.98 8.51 9.88
CA THR A 198 9.63 8.73 8.48
C THR A 198 8.34 8.03 8.10
N TYR A 199 7.68 8.53 7.06
CA TYR A 199 6.45 7.94 6.53
C TYR A 199 6.30 8.23 5.03
N SER A 200 5.32 7.56 4.40
CA SER A 200 5.04 7.77 2.98
C SER A 200 6.24 7.43 2.10
N HIS A 201 6.74 6.20 2.27
CA HIS A 201 7.86 5.69 1.48
C HIS A 201 7.44 5.47 0.03
N PHE A 202 8.29 5.91 -0.87
CA PHE A 202 8.05 5.82 -2.31
C PHE A 202 9.28 5.24 -3.00
N ALA A 203 9.09 4.25 -3.86
CA ALA A 203 10.15 3.63 -4.63
C ALA A 203 10.23 4.26 -6.02
N ILE A 204 11.39 4.78 -6.39
CA ILE A 204 11.65 5.42 -7.67
C ILE A 204 12.66 4.57 -8.45
N PRO A 205 12.22 3.92 -9.54
CA PRO A 205 13.13 3.11 -10.35
C PRO A 205 14.24 3.96 -10.94
N GLN A 206 15.45 3.43 -11.00
CA GLN A 206 16.58 4.08 -11.63
C GLN A 206 16.67 3.65 -13.09
N ALA A 207 17.27 4.49 -13.92
CA ALA A 207 17.36 4.26 -15.38
C ALA A 207 18.10 2.96 -15.74
N GLU A 208 19.00 2.53 -14.89
CA GLU A 208 19.80 1.33 -15.10
C GLU A 208 19.84 0.43 -13.87
N GLY A 209 19.96 -0.88 -14.10
CA GLY A 209 20.13 -1.88 -13.06
C GLY A 209 18.83 -2.28 -12.36
N ASN A 210 18.96 -2.68 -11.10
CA ASN A 210 17.86 -3.23 -10.29
C ASN A 210 17.64 -2.42 -9.00
N ASN A 211 18.15 -1.20 -8.94
CA ASN A 211 18.00 -0.36 -7.76
C ASN A 211 16.79 0.57 -7.90
N VAL A 212 16.12 0.78 -6.80
CA VAL A 212 15.15 1.85 -6.62
C VAL A 212 15.65 2.80 -5.55
N VAL A 213 15.42 4.09 -5.70
CA VAL A 213 15.61 5.08 -4.65
C VAL A 213 14.36 5.07 -3.79
N ILE A 214 14.52 4.86 -2.49
CA ILE A 214 13.43 5.04 -1.53
C ILE A 214 13.50 6.46 -1.00
N THR A 215 12.45 7.21 -1.21
CA THR A 215 12.23 8.53 -0.62
C THR A 215 11.06 8.49 0.34
N SER A 216 11.04 9.38 1.31
CA SER A 216 9.97 9.52 2.29
C SER A 216 9.95 10.95 2.83
N TYR A 217 8.95 11.31 3.59
CA TYR A 217 9.00 12.53 4.36
C TYR A 217 9.35 12.27 5.82
N MET A 218 9.87 13.29 6.47
CA MET A 218 10.05 13.36 7.93
C MET A 218 9.58 14.72 8.42
N THR A 219 9.23 14.80 9.70
CA THR A 219 8.90 16.06 10.35
C THR A 219 10.08 16.55 11.17
N ASN A 220 10.39 17.84 11.10
CA ASN A 220 11.44 18.49 11.93
C ASN A 220 10.93 18.68 13.37
N ARG A 221 10.54 17.60 14.02
CA ARG A 221 9.94 17.62 15.35
C ARG A 221 10.96 18.09 16.39
N GLY A 222 10.59 19.11 17.14
CA GLY A 222 11.42 19.64 18.22
C GLY A 222 12.66 20.43 17.82
N LEU A 223 12.99 20.57 16.53
CA LEU A 223 14.09 21.39 16.05
C LEU A 223 13.71 22.86 15.88
N TYR A 224 12.42 23.13 15.66
CA TYR A 224 11.89 24.48 15.42
C TYR A 224 10.65 24.72 16.28
N ALA A 225 10.30 25.99 16.48
CA ALA A 225 9.09 26.35 17.21
C ALA A 225 7.80 25.79 16.57
N GLU A 226 7.83 25.59 15.24
CA GLU A 226 6.79 24.95 14.47
C GLU A 226 7.32 23.64 13.86
N GLN A 227 6.44 22.66 13.74
CA GLN A 227 6.78 21.41 13.06
C GLN A 227 6.66 21.60 11.55
N HIS A 228 7.74 21.36 10.83
CA HIS A 228 7.78 21.41 9.38
C HIS A 228 8.09 20.03 8.82
N SER A 229 7.29 19.58 7.85
CA SER A 229 7.63 18.37 7.09
C SER A 229 8.70 18.69 6.05
N THR A 230 9.63 17.78 5.88
CA THR A 230 10.69 17.83 4.87
C THR A 230 10.94 16.43 4.29
N PHE A 231 11.72 16.36 3.23
CA PHE A 231 12.16 15.05 2.73
C PHE A 231 13.21 14.46 3.68
N ALA A 232 13.09 13.15 3.92
CA ALA A 232 14.17 12.39 4.54
C ALA A 232 15.34 12.20 3.56
N PRO A 233 16.56 11.95 4.04
CA PRO A 233 17.61 11.41 3.18
C PRO A 233 17.13 10.14 2.50
N SER A 234 17.28 10.08 1.18
CA SER A 234 16.90 8.89 0.39
C SER A 234 17.99 7.81 0.50
N PHE A 235 17.66 6.60 0.11
CA PHE A 235 18.60 5.48 0.08
C PHE A 235 18.20 4.46 -0.99
N LEU A 236 19.08 3.50 -1.27
CA LEU A 236 18.85 2.51 -2.31
C LEU A 236 18.31 1.19 -1.73
N VAL A 237 17.36 0.64 -2.43
CA VAL A 237 16.92 -0.76 -2.29
C VAL A 237 17.17 -1.47 -3.61
N ASN A 238 17.86 -2.60 -3.55
CA ASN A 238 18.07 -3.48 -4.69
C ASN A 238 16.94 -4.50 -4.79
N ILE A 239 16.43 -4.73 -6.00
CA ILE A 239 15.40 -5.72 -6.27
C ILE A 239 16.03 -6.82 -7.15
N LYS A 240 16.12 -8.04 -6.62
CA LYS A 240 16.65 -9.19 -7.34
C LYS A 240 15.65 -10.34 -7.37
N GLY A 241 14.93 -10.48 -8.49
CA GLY A 241 13.82 -11.41 -8.60
C GLY A 241 12.75 -11.11 -7.55
N PRO A 242 12.34 -12.08 -6.71
CA PRO A 242 11.32 -11.84 -5.67
C PRO A 242 11.90 -11.29 -4.35
N LYS A 243 13.15 -10.83 -4.32
CA LYS A 243 13.86 -10.38 -3.11
C LYS A 243 14.24 -8.92 -3.20
N THR A 244 14.17 -8.24 -2.06
CA THR A 244 14.70 -6.88 -1.89
C THR A 244 15.77 -6.87 -0.80
N SER A 245 16.68 -5.92 -0.89
CA SER A 245 17.67 -5.63 0.15
C SER A 245 18.08 -4.18 0.13
N VAL A 246 18.19 -3.57 1.30
CA VAL A 246 18.77 -2.23 1.43
C VAL A 246 20.23 -2.31 1.02
N VAL A 247 20.67 -1.39 0.14
CA VAL A 247 22.05 -1.31 -0.29
C VAL A 247 22.85 -0.63 0.82
N LYS A 248 23.90 -1.31 1.30
CA LYS A 248 24.72 -0.79 2.38
C LYS A 248 25.40 0.53 1.96
N ASP A 249 25.47 1.48 2.89
CA ASP A 249 26.13 2.78 2.72
C ASP A 249 25.59 3.61 1.52
N SER A 250 24.32 3.43 1.18
CA SER A 250 23.64 4.07 0.03
C SER A 250 22.79 5.27 0.40
N VAL A 251 22.98 5.85 1.59
CA VAL A 251 22.25 7.07 1.97
C VAL A 251 22.65 8.21 1.04
N LEU A 252 21.66 8.85 0.45
CA LEU A 252 21.78 9.95 -0.50
C LEU A 252 21.48 11.28 0.18
N GLU A 253 21.70 12.36 -0.55
CA GLU A 253 21.29 13.69 -0.09
C GLU A 253 19.77 13.76 0.13
N GLN A 254 19.37 14.67 1.02
CA GLN A 254 17.96 14.94 1.27
C GLN A 254 17.23 15.35 0.00
N GLY A 255 16.16 14.62 -0.35
CA GLY A 255 15.39 14.87 -1.57
C GLY A 255 16.07 14.45 -2.88
N GLN A 256 17.22 13.78 -2.82
CA GLN A 256 17.84 13.20 -4.00
C GLN A 256 17.05 11.96 -4.47
N LEU A 257 16.62 11.96 -5.73
CA LEU A 257 15.73 10.92 -6.30
C LEU A 257 16.44 10.06 -7.36
N THR A 258 17.64 10.43 -7.77
CA THR A 258 18.40 9.71 -8.81
C THR A 258 19.84 9.50 -8.38
N VAL A 259 20.43 8.39 -8.80
CA VAL A 259 21.87 8.14 -8.77
C VAL A 259 22.43 8.20 -10.19
N LYS A 260 23.62 8.76 -10.32
CA LYS A 260 24.35 8.81 -11.59
C LYS A 260 25.22 7.59 -11.75
#